data_601c869a1092facfeae7d072b7e29200
#
_entry.id   601c869a1092facfeae7d072b7e29200
#
_cell.length_a   1.000
_cell.length_b   1.000
_cell.length_c   1.000
_cell.angle_alpha   90.00
_cell.angle_beta   90.00
_cell.angle_gamma   90.00
#
_symmetry.space_group_name_H-M   'P 1'
#
loop_
_entity.id
_entity.type
_entity.pdbx_description
1 polymer ?
#
loop_
_entity_poly.entity_id
_entity_poly.type
_entity_poly.pdbx_seq_one_letter_code
_entity_poly.pdbx_strand_id
1 'polypeptide(L)'
;MGLHQRYAQILKGFTPQVTLAKDEQDKIRTRLTEAFSGLMSALFRQKGATLDINILASDEAQNFISTHADILDKAFQKVPMTEAMRRRLTRSDYIFSGLKTFHELNEAFPSLLDENGNRKSFEQFYNDVQKIDKTYNQNYLHAEYNFVHASAEMAAKWEQYAEDGDRYNLQYRTAGDDKVRPEHAALNGVTLPMSDPFWETYYPPNGWNCRCTVVQVRKTKYPQTPRDEAMARGEEALQSDTKGIFRFNPGLQQKAVPDYNPYTIKRCRDCDIAKGKVNLAFVPENELCQACKLVRECWRNKKNDTKETFITCPTDKGKLRVSSLHGKNEKRENVSVGSFLANKHGYEIDLIANPADKKSPDSYNLSSG
;
A
#
# COMPACT_ATOMS: atom_id res chain seq x y z
N MET A 1 -32.22 -14.87 10.40
CA MET A 1 -32.08 -14.04 9.19
C MET A 1 -32.20 -14.92 7.97
N GLY A 2 -33.19 -14.69 7.12
CA GLY A 2 -33.47 -15.51 5.96
C GLY A 2 -32.42 -15.34 4.86
N LEU A 3 -32.28 -16.37 4.00
CA LEU A 3 -31.34 -16.40 2.86
C LEU A 3 -31.42 -15.13 1.98
N HIS A 4 -32.62 -14.57 1.80
CA HIS A 4 -32.85 -13.33 1.04
C HIS A 4 -32.23 -12.06 1.68
N GLN A 5 -32.17 -11.97 3.00
CA GLN A 5 -31.52 -10.85 3.68
C GLN A 5 -30.00 -10.93 3.60
N ARG A 6 -29.44 -12.16 3.65
CA ARG A 6 -28.01 -12.38 3.39
C ARG A 6 -27.62 -12.08 1.94
N TYR A 7 -28.47 -12.43 0.97
CA TYR A 7 -28.27 -12.08 -0.44
C TYR A 7 -28.33 -10.58 -0.70
N ALA A 8 -29.26 -9.88 -0.05
CA ALA A 8 -29.33 -8.41 -0.14
C ALA A 8 -28.11 -7.71 0.52
N GLN A 9 -27.53 -8.30 1.57
CA GLN A 9 -26.27 -7.81 2.16
C GLN A 9 -25.07 -8.13 1.26
N ILE A 10 -25.06 -9.26 0.57
CA ILE A 10 -24.02 -9.64 -0.41
C ILE A 10 -24.10 -8.74 -1.66
N LEU A 11 -25.30 -8.39 -2.12
CA LEU A 11 -25.50 -7.43 -3.22
C LEU A 11 -25.18 -5.98 -2.80
N LYS A 12 -25.28 -5.64 -1.50
CA LYS A 12 -24.80 -4.37 -0.93
C LYS A 12 -23.27 -4.33 -0.77
N GLY A 13 -22.57 -5.43 -1.03
CA GLY A 13 -21.12 -5.54 -0.96
C GLY A 13 -20.35 -4.91 -2.13
N PHE A 14 -21.03 -4.17 -3.02
CA PHE A 14 -20.34 -3.28 -3.95
C PHE A 14 -19.86 -2.08 -3.15
N THR A 15 -18.54 -1.90 -3.11
CA THR A 15 -17.91 -0.73 -2.50
C THR A 15 -18.55 0.52 -3.08
N PRO A 16 -19.42 1.26 -2.35
CA PRO A 16 -19.83 2.56 -2.84
C PRO A 16 -18.58 3.42 -2.91
N GLN A 17 -18.41 4.19 -3.98
CA GLN A 17 -17.40 5.24 -3.98
C GLN A 17 -17.65 6.09 -2.75
N VAL A 18 -16.71 6.10 -1.80
CA VAL A 18 -16.84 6.87 -0.58
C VAL A 18 -16.72 8.33 -0.96
N THR A 19 -17.85 9.02 -0.97
CA THR A 19 -17.88 10.45 -1.20
C THR A 19 -17.84 11.13 0.16
N LEU A 20 -16.72 11.78 0.46
CA LEU A 20 -16.60 12.64 1.63
C LEU A 20 -17.58 13.83 1.51
N ALA A 21 -18.16 14.28 2.63
CA ALA A 21 -18.96 15.50 2.64
C ALA A 21 -18.12 16.69 2.14
N LYS A 22 -18.76 17.64 1.47
CA LYS A 22 -18.05 18.77 0.84
C LYS A 22 -17.19 19.54 1.86
N ASP A 23 -17.72 19.81 3.04
CA ASP A 23 -16.97 20.51 4.10
C ASP A 23 -15.75 19.72 4.59
N GLU A 24 -15.82 18.39 4.57
CA GLU A 24 -14.69 17.54 4.91
C GLU A 24 -13.65 17.51 3.80
N GLN A 25 -14.08 17.50 2.54
CA GLN A 25 -13.17 17.63 1.39
C GLN A 25 -12.40 18.94 1.43
N ASP A 26 -13.08 20.06 1.71
CA ASP A 26 -12.47 21.39 1.78
C ASP A 26 -11.43 21.46 2.94
N LYS A 27 -11.73 20.89 4.11
CA LYS A 27 -10.79 20.82 5.23
C LYS A 27 -9.56 19.97 4.90
N ILE A 28 -9.77 18.83 4.27
CA ILE A 28 -8.69 17.93 3.82
C ILE A 28 -7.78 18.66 2.83
N ARG A 29 -8.38 19.34 1.86
CA ARG A 29 -7.67 20.11 0.85
C ARG A 29 -6.82 21.22 1.48
N THR A 30 -7.40 22.00 2.39
CA THR A 30 -6.69 23.08 3.08
C THR A 30 -5.48 22.53 3.85
N ARG A 31 -5.67 21.49 4.67
CA ARG A 31 -4.56 20.85 5.41
C ARG A 31 -3.44 20.36 4.51
N LEU A 32 -3.80 19.72 3.39
CA LEU A 32 -2.81 19.15 2.48
C LEU A 32 -2.05 20.26 1.73
N THR A 33 -2.73 21.34 1.32
CA THR A 33 -2.10 22.51 0.68
C THR A 33 -1.16 23.23 1.65
N GLU A 34 -1.54 23.39 2.92
CA GLU A 34 -0.67 23.97 3.95
C GLU A 34 0.58 23.11 4.18
N ALA A 35 0.41 21.79 4.29
CA ALA A 35 1.51 20.86 4.45
C ALA A 35 2.44 20.84 3.22
N PHE A 36 1.88 20.94 1.99
CA PHE A 36 2.64 21.08 0.75
C PHE A 36 3.44 22.38 0.73
N SER A 37 2.86 23.49 1.16
CA SER A 37 3.57 24.77 1.27
C SER A 37 4.77 24.69 2.22
N GLY A 38 4.62 24.00 3.37
CA GLY A 38 5.71 23.70 4.29
C GLY A 38 6.82 22.88 3.64
N LEU A 39 6.44 21.80 2.92
CA LEU A 39 7.37 20.95 2.17
C LEU A 39 8.17 21.73 1.13
N MET A 40 7.48 22.58 0.33
CA MET A 40 8.14 23.43 -0.66
C MET A 40 9.06 24.48 -0.03
N SER A 41 8.69 25.00 1.15
CA SER A 41 9.55 25.88 1.93
C SER A 41 10.83 25.19 2.41
N ALA A 42 10.73 23.93 2.84
CA ALA A 42 11.90 23.12 3.20
C ALA A 42 12.80 22.86 1.98
N LEU A 43 12.21 22.50 0.83
CA LEU A 43 12.94 22.32 -0.42
C LEU A 43 13.65 23.61 -0.84
N PHE A 44 12.97 24.74 -0.76
CA PHE A 44 13.55 26.05 -1.12
C PHE A 44 14.74 26.41 -0.24
N ARG A 45 14.80 26.03 1.02
CA ARG A 45 15.95 26.27 1.91
C ARG A 45 17.17 25.40 1.59
N GLN A 46 16.96 24.33 0.84
CA GLN A 46 18.05 23.41 0.49
C GLN A 46 19.11 24.12 -0.38
N LYS A 47 20.38 23.83 -0.08
CA LYS A 47 21.53 24.32 -0.85
C LYS A 47 22.18 23.13 -1.56
N GLY A 48 22.59 23.30 -2.79
CA GLY A 48 23.27 22.26 -3.57
C GLY A 48 22.66 22.06 -4.95
N ALA A 49 23.40 21.35 -5.81
CA ALA A 49 23.04 21.10 -7.19
C ALA A 49 22.16 19.85 -7.37
N THR A 50 21.97 19.07 -6.31
CA THR A 50 21.17 17.83 -6.31
C THR A 50 20.21 17.83 -5.15
N LEU A 51 19.06 17.16 -5.31
CA LEU A 51 18.11 16.96 -4.23
C LEU A 51 18.74 16.13 -3.12
N ASP A 52 18.78 16.67 -1.91
CA ASP A 52 19.18 15.92 -0.72
C ASP A 52 18.00 15.07 -0.23
N ILE A 53 18.16 13.76 -0.30
CA ILE A 53 17.16 12.78 0.12
C ILE A 53 16.80 12.92 1.60
N ASN A 54 17.73 13.40 2.45
CA ASN A 54 17.49 13.59 3.88
C ASN A 54 16.37 14.61 4.17
N ILE A 55 15.99 15.43 3.20
CA ILE A 55 14.79 16.29 3.30
C ILE A 55 13.54 15.48 3.70
N LEU A 56 13.44 14.22 3.31
CA LEU A 56 12.31 13.34 3.68
C LEU A 56 12.21 13.13 5.20
N ALA A 57 13.29 13.30 5.95
CA ALA A 57 13.29 13.21 7.41
C ALA A 57 13.05 14.55 8.10
N SER A 58 12.91 15.65 7.36
CA SER A 58 12.59 16.97 7.96
C SER A 58 11.15 16.98 8.50
N ASP A 59 10.91 17.86 9.48
CA ASP A 59 9.60 18.00 10.11
C ASP A 59 8.51 18.36 9.08
N GLU A 60 8.82 19.22 8.12
CA GLU A 60 7.89 19.62 7.08
C GLU A 60 7.54 18.46 6.12
N ALA A 61 8.53 17.67 5.72
CA ALA A 61 8.27 16.49 4.89
C ALA A 61 7.51 15.43 5.68
N GLN A 62 7.87 15.19 6.94
CA GLN A 62 7.15 14.26 7.81
C GLN A 62 5.71 14.70 8.09
N ASN A 63 5.47 16.01 8.24
CA ASN A 63 4.12 16.56 8.35
C ASN A 63 3.31 16.32 7.06
N PHE A 64 3.91 16.55 5.89
CA PHE A 64 3.23 16.32 4.61
C PHE A 64 2.92 14.83 4.39
N ILE A 65 3.90 13.96 4.59
CA ILE A 65 3.76 12.49 4.50
C ILE A 65 2.63 12.00 5.43
N SER A 66 2.67 12.44 6.70
CA SER A 66 1.68 12.03 7.69
C SER A 66 0.30 12.56 7.37
N THR A 67 0.18 13.83 6.93
CA THR A 67 -1.09 14.43 6.54
C THR A 67 -1.74 13.66 5.39
N HIS A 68 -0.97 13.29 4.36
CA HIS A 68 -1.47 12.51 3.24
C HIS A 68 -1.86 11.08 3.67
N ALA A 69 -1.01 10.41 4.44
CA ALA A 69 -1.29 9.06 4.96
C ALA A 69 -2.55 9.04 5.86
N ASP A 70 -2.70 10.01 6.76
CA ASP A 70 -3.89 10.13 7.63
C ASP A 70 -5.19 10.31 6.82
N ILE A 71 -5.11 10.98 5.66
CA ILE A 71 -6.25 11.10 4.74
C ILE A 71 -6.59 9.74 4.15
N LEU A 72 -5.60 8.99 3.69
CA LEU A 72 -5.83 7.64 3.13
C LEU A 72 -6.34 6.66 4.18
N ASP A 73 -5.80 6.69 5.39
CA ASP A 73 -6.22 5.85 6.52
C ASP A 73 -7.72 6.04 6.86
N LYS A 74 -8.27 7.23 6.66
CA LYS A 74 -9.72 7.47 6.84
C LYS A 74 -10.57 6.62 5.91
N ALA A 75 -10.06 6.23 4.76
CA ALA A 75 -10.78 5.41 3.79
C ALA A 75 -11.22 4.06 4.36
N PHE A 76 -10.49 3.52 5.33
CA PHE A 76 -10.80 2.20 5.91
C PHE A 76 -11.03 2.19 7.41
N GLN A 77 -11.21 3.35 8.05
CA GLN A 77 -11.50 3.42 9.50
C GLN A 77 -12.69 2.55 9.91
N LYS A 78 -13.71 2.47 9.06
CA LYS A 78 -14.96 1.73 9.32
C LYS A 78 -14.95 0.32 8.75
N VAL A 79 -13.91 -0.10 8.02
CA VAL A 79 -13.80 -1.44 7.47
C VAL A 79 -13.46 -2.41 8.61
N PRO A 80 -14.30 -3.43 8.87
CA PRO A 80 -14.01 -4.40 9.91
C PRO A 80 -12.86 -5.31 9.48
N MET A 81 -11.78 -5.28 10.22
CA MET A 81 -10.56 -6.09 10.00
C MET A 81 -9.79 -6.26 11.30
N THR A 82 -8.83 -7.18 11.33
CA THR A 82 -7.96 -7.32 12.49
C THR A 82 -7.07 -6.09 12.68
N GLU A 83 -6.66 -5.83 13.93
CA GLU A 83 -5.71 -4.75 14.22
C GLU A 83 -4.34 -4.96 13.55
N ALA A 84 -3.96 -6.22 13.34
CA ALA A 84 -2.74 -6.55 12.61
C ALA A 84 -2.84 -6.09 11.14
N MET A 85 -3.94 -6.41 10.45
CA MET A 85 -4.19 -5.95 9.07
C MET A 85 -4.24 -4.43 9.02
N ARG A 86 -5.00 -3.79 9.90
CA ARG A 86 -5.11 -2.33 9.97
C ARG A 86 -3.75 -1.65 10.06
N ARG A 87 -2.90 -2.08 10.99
CA ARG A 87 -1.54 -1.53 11.15
C ARG A 87 -0.67 -1.68 9.90
N ARG A 88 -0.85 -2.77 9.16
CA ARG A 88 -0.09 -3.00 7.92
C ARG A 88 -0.57 -2.11 6.79
N LEU A 89 -1.87 -1.93 6.68
CA LEU A 89 -2.43 -1.00 5.69
C LEU A 89 -2.03 0.45 6.00
N THR A 90 -2.13 0.90 7.25
CA THR A 90 -1.64 2.22 7.70
C THR A 90 -0.15 2.40 7.38
N ARG A 91 0.68 1.37 7.62
CA ARG A 91 2.08 1.41 7.22
C ARG A 91 2.27 1.54 5.72
N SER A 92 1.49 0.78 4.94
CA SER A 92 1.49 0.85 3.48
C SER A 92 1.17 2.26 2.99
N ASP A 93 0.15 2.91 3.55
CA ASP A 93 -0.25 4.26 3.20
C ASP A 93 0.83 5.30 3.54
N TYR A 94 1.49 5.14 4.68
CA TYR A 94 2.60 6.02 5.03
C TYR A 94 3.79 5.87 4.05
N ILE A 95 4.17 4.64 3.70
CA ILE A 95 5.24 4.38 2.73
C ILE A 95 4.86 4.93 1.35
N PHE A 96 3.64 4.70 0.91
CA PHE A 96 3.12 5.25 -0.35
C PHE A 96 3.18 6.78 -0.35
N SER A 97 2.74 7.42 0.72
CA SER A 97 2.78 8.87 0.91
C SER A 97 4.21 9.42 0.88
N GLY A 98 5.15 8.69 1.49
CA GLY A 98 6.57 9.06 1.46
C GLY A 98 7.18 8.96 0.06
N LEU A 99 6.84 7.93 -0.71
CA LEU A 99 7.30 7.77 -2.09
C LEU A 99 6.68 8.83 -3.02
N LYS A 100 5.41 9.18 -2.81
CA LYS A 100 4.74 10.30 -3.47
C LYS A 100 5.46 11.61 -3.16
N THR A 101 5.74 11.89 -1.90
CA THR A 101 6.48 13.07 -1.46
C THR A 101 7.85 13.18 -2.15
N PHE A 102 8.59 12.07 -2.19
CA PHE A 102 9.86 12.01 -2.90
C PHE A 102 9.71 12.30 -4.40
N HIS A 103 8.66 11.79 -5.01
CA HIS A 103 8.35 12.07 -6.41
C HIS A 103 8.07 13.56 -6.64
N GLU A 104 7.23 14.17 -5.81
CA GLU A 104 6.89 15.60 -5.90
C GLU A 104 8.10 16.50 -5.66
N LEU A 105 8.95 16.19 -4.68
CA LEU A 105 10.21 16.89 -4.44
C LEU A 105 11.14 16.86 -5.66
N ASN A 106 11.24 15.72 -6.32
CA ASN A 106 12.05 15.59 -7.53
C ASN A 106 11.48 16.37 -8.71
N GLU A 107 10.16 16.48 -8.84
CA GLU A 107 9.55 17.30 -9.87
C GLU A 107 9.64 18.80 -9.56
N ALA A 108 9.64 19.17 -8.28
CA ALA A 108 9.77 20.56 -7.84
C ALA A 108 11.22 21.06 -7.89
N PHE A 109 12.20 20.21 -7.62
CA PHE A 109 13.61 20.60 -7.48
C PHE A 109 14.17 21.43 -8.65
N PRO A 110 13.95 21.06 -9.93
CA PRO A 110 14.41 21.86 -11.06
C PRO A 110 13.85 23.29 -11.10
N SER A 111 12.66 23.49 -10.51
CA SER A 111 11.99 24.81 -10.50
C SER A 111 12.65 25.81 -9.55
N LEU A 112 13.66 25.40 -8.75
CA LEU A 112 14.45 26.31 -7.92
C LEU A 112 15.28 27.31 -8.71
N LEU A 113 15.61 26.99 -9.96
CA LEU A 113 16.42 27.82 -10.84
C LEU A 113 15.59 28.37 -11.99
N ASP A 114 15.96 29.56 -12.48
CA ASP A 114 15.45 30.13 -13.72
C ASP A 114 16.16 29.53 -14.95
N GLU A 115 15.78 29.99 -16.14
CA GLU A 115 16.37 29.55 -17.40
C GLU A 115 17.87 29.92 -17.54
N ASN A 116 18.34 30.89 -16.77
CA ASN A 116 19.74 31.34 -16.75
C ASN A 116 20.55 30.64 -15.63
N GLY A 117 19.94 29.73 -14.89
CA GLY A 117 20.59 29.02 -13.78
C GLY A 117 20.67 29.85 -12.48
N ASN A 118 20.00 31.00 -12.40
CA ASN A 118 19.94 31.78 -11.16
C ASN A 118 18.83 31.24 -10.25
N ARG A 119 19.04 31.39 -8.95
CA ARG A 119 18.06 30.99 -7.97
C ARG A 119 16.86 31.95 -7.99
N LYS A 120 15.65 31.39 -8.15
CA LYS A 120 14.40 32.15 -8.09
C LYS A 120 14.12 32.68 -6.68
N SER A 121 13.26 33.70 -6.59
CA SER A 121 12.61 34.07 -5.33
C SER A 121 11.68 32.93 -4.90
N PHE A 122 11.35 32.88 -3.60
CA PHE A 122 10.41 31.87 -3.08
C PHE A 122 9.03 31.98 -3.76
N GLU A 123 8.55 33.19 -4.00
CA GLU A 123 7.27 33.42 -4.66
C GLU A 123 7.25 32.88 -6.10
N GLN A 124 8.29 33.13 -6.87
CA GLN A 124 8.41 32.61 -8.25
C GLN A 124 8.47 31.07 -8.24
N PHE A 125 9.32 30.51 -7.37
CA PHE A 125 9.42 29.06 -7.20
C PHE A 125 8.07 28.44 -6.79
N TYR A 126 7.39 29.03 -5.77
CA TYR A 126 6.14 28.51 -5.25
C TYR A 126 5.03 28.56 -6.29
N ASN A 127 4.97 29.61 -7.10
CA ASN A 127 4.03 29.69 -8.23
C ASN A 127 4.27 28.59 -9.27
N ASP A 128 5.51 28.27 -9.58
CA ASP A 128 5.86 27.23 -10.55
C ASP A 128 5.46 25.83 -10.07
N VAL A 129 5.55 25.57 -8.76
CA VAL A 129 5.23 24.23 -8.20
C VAL A 129 3.75 24.04 -7.89
N GLN A 130 2.89 25.06 -7.99
CA GLN A 130 1.44 24.95 -7.80
C GLN A 130 0.80 23.89 -8.71
N LYS A 131 1.34 23.68 -9.91
CA LYS A 131 0.88 22.63 -10.83
C LYS A 131 1.09 21.23 -10.26
N ILE A 132 2.13 21.03 -9.44
CA ILE A 132 2.44 19.77 -8.78
C ILE A 132 1.36 19.49 -7.72
N ASP A 133 1.09 20.46 -6.83
CA ASP A 133 0.02 20.37 -5.84
C ASP A 133 -1.34 20.07 -6.50
N LYS A 134 -1.68 20.84 -7.54
CA LYS A 134 -2.94 20.62 -8.27
C LYS A 134 -3.04 19.22 -8.87
N THR A 135 -1.96 18.71 -9.43
CA THR A 135 -1.96 17.39 -10.08
C THR A 135 -2.06 16.27 -9.06
N TYR A 136 -1.16 16.23 -8.10
CA TYR A 136 -1.00 15.08 -7.19
C TYR A 136 -1.90 15.15 -5.96
N ASN A 137 -2.11 16.36 -5.41
CA ASN A 137 -2.80 16.51 -4.13
C ASN A 137 -4.25 16.97 -4.27
N GLN A 138 -4.67 17.38 -5.45
CA GLN A 138 -6.07 17.75 -5.71
C GLN A 138 -6.74 16.78 -6.70
N ASN A 139 -6.12 16.50 -7.86
CA ASN A 139 -6.77 15.69 -8.89
C ASN A 139 -6.66 14.18 -8.59
N TYR A 140 -5.50 13.71 -8.09
CA TYR A 140 -5.29 12.26 -7.89
C TYR A 140 -5.75 11.76 -6.52
N LEU A 141 -5.82 12.61 -5.51
CA LEU A 141 -6.16 12.24 -4.13
C LEU A 141 -7.46 11.41 -4.04
N HIS A 142 -8.48 11.79 -4.80
CA HIS A 142 -9.76 11.06 -4.77
C HIS A 142 -9.64 9.63 -5.32
N ALA A 143 -8.86 9.45 -6.38
CA ALA A 143 -8.62 8.11 -6.95
C ALA A 143 -7.76 7.24 -6.01
N GLU A 144 -6.76 7.83 -5.36
CA GLU A 144 -5.93 7.18 -4.35
C GLU A 144 -6.76 6.75 -3.14
N TYR A 145 -7.61 7.64 -2.63
CA TYR A 145 -8.53 7.36 -1.52
C TYR A 145 -9.48 6.20 -1.83
N ASN A 146 -10.11 6.21 -3.01
CA ASN A 146 -11.01 5.14 -3.44
C ASN A 146 -10.26 3.81 -3.62
N PHE A 147 -9.03 3.85 -4.13
CA PHE A 147 -8.22 2.65 -4.31
C PHE A 147 -7.85 2.03 -2.96
N VAL A 148 -7.39 2.85 -2.01
CA VAL A 148 -7.07 2.41 -0.65
C VAL A 148 -8.30 1.81 0.04
N HIS A 149 -9.47 2.45 -0.10
CA HIS A 149 -10.73 1.91 0.45
C HIS A 149 -11.05 0.52 -0.12
N ALA A 150 -11.05 0.39 -1.46
CA ALA A 150 -11.32 -0.88 -2.13
C ALA A 150 -10.30 -1.96 -1.74
N SER A 151 -9.02 -1.61 -1.69
CA SER A 151 -7.95 -2.51 -1.24
C SER A 151 -8.16 -2.99 0.20
N ALA A 152 -8.52 -2.09 1.09
CA ALA A 152 -8.76 -2.43 2.49
C ALA A 152 -9.97 -3.35 2.69
N GLU A 153 -11.07 -3.11 1.98
CA GLU A 153 -12.22 -4.03 1.99
C GLU A 153 -11.85 -5.41 1.45
N MET A 154 -11.07 -5.45 0.39
CA MET A 154 -10.63 -6.71 -0.19
C MET A 154 -9.61 -7.44 0.69
N ALA A 155 -8.73 -6.70 1.38
CA ALA A 155 -7.82 -7.28 2.36
C ALA A 155 -8.58 -7.90 3.56
N ALA A 156 -9.59 -7.20 4.07
CA ALA A 156 -10.45 -7.72 5.14
C ALA A 156 -11.21 -8.98 4.72
N LYS A 157 -11.74 -9.00 3.49
CA LYS A 157 -12.39 -10.20 2.93
C LYS A 157 -11.41 -11.37 2.77
N TRP A 158 -10.19 -11.10 2.30
CA TRP A 158 -9.16 -12.12 2.16
C TRP A 158 -8.83 -12.78 3.49
N GLU A 159 -8.66 -11.96 4.53
CA GLU A 159 -8.41 -12.43 5.89
C GLU A 159 -9.56 -13.32 6.40
N GLN A 160 -10.80 -12.90 6.18
CA GLN A 160 -11.98 -13.69 6.53
C GLN A 160 -12.06 -15.00 5.73
N TYR A 161 -11.77 -14.98 4.43
CA TYR A 161 -11.85 -16.17 3.58
C TYR A 161 -10.73 -17.17 3.90
N ALA A 162 -9.59 -16.70 4.39
CA ALA A 162 -8.50 -17.57 4.82
C ALA A 162 -8.87 -18.49 6.00
N GLU A 163 -9.84 -18.08 6.82
CA GLU A 163 -10.36 -18.93 7.91
C GLU A 163 -11.07 -20.19 7.39
N ASP A 164 -11.73 -20.08 6.24
CA ASP A 164 -12.42 -21.18 5.58
C ASP A 164 -11.51 -21.96 4.61
N GLY A 165 -10.47 -21.33 4.12
CA GLY A 165 -9.56 -21.90 3.11
C GLY A 165 -10.31 -22.38 1.87
N ASP A 166 -9.94 -23.54 1.35
CA ASP A 166 -10.54 -24.12 0.15
C ASP A 166 -11.86 -24.87 0.40
N ARG A 167 -12.52 -24.66 1.54
CA ARG A 167 -13.88 -25.18 1.77
C ARG A 167 -14.87 -24.64 0.75
N TYR A 168 -14.69 -23.40 0.35
CA TYR A 168 -15.46 -22.71 -0.69
C TYR A 168 -14.56 -22.39 -1.89
N ASN A 169 -15.16 -22.08 -3.02
CA ASN A 169 -14.46 -21.39 -4.09
C ASN A 169 -14.65 -19.88 -3.90
N LEU A 170 -13.69 -19.11 -4.39
CA LEU A 170 -13.83 -17.67 -4.56
C LEU A 170 -14.36 -17.38 -5.97
N GLN A 171 -15.27 -16.43 -6.09
CA GLN A 171 -15.80 -16.01 -7.37
C GLN A 171 -15.66 -14.50 -7.54
N TYR A 172 -15.07 -14.09 -8.67
CA TYR A 172 -14.95 -12.70 -9.04
C TYR A 172 -16.31 -12.12 -9.43
N ARG A 173 -16.62 -10.92 -8.96
CA ARG A 173 -17.85 -10.19 -9.24
C ARG A 173 -17.56 -8.76 -9.63
N THR A 174 -18.07 -8.34 -10.77
CA THR A 174 -18.11 -6.93 -11.15
C THR A 174 -19.29 -6.22 -10.50
N ALA A 175 -19.30 -4.88 -10.53
CA ALA A 175 -20.43 -4.09 -10.03
C ALA A 175 -21.73 -4.31 -10.83
N GLY A 176 -21.63 -4.83 -12.06
CA GLY A 176 -22.79 -5.18 -12.88
C GLY A 176 -23.54 -4.00 -13.47
N ASP A 177 -22.94 -2.80 -13.44
CA ASP A 177 -23.49 -1.57 -14.02
C ASP A 177 -22.68 -1.10 -15.25
N ASP A 178 -23.17 -0.04 -15.89
CA ASP A 178 -22.58 0.58 -17.09
C ASP A 178 -21.22 1.26 -16.86
N LYS A 179 -20.81 1.40 -15.60
CA LYS A 179 -19.50 1.97 -15.21
C LYS A 179 -18.41 0.91 -15.03
N VAL A 180 -18.75 -0.36 -15.19
CA VAL A 180 -17.76 -1.44 -15.22
C VAL A 180 -16.95 -1.33 -16.50
N ARG A 181 -15.62 -1.32 -16.38
CA ARG A 181 -14.77 -1.34 -17.57
C ARG A 181 -15.03 -2.61 -18.38
N PRO A 182 -15.14 -2.51 -19.73
CA PRO A 182 -15.39 -3.68 -20.57
C PRO A 182 -14.40 -4.82 -20.32
N GLU A 183 -13.12 -4.51 -20.17
CA GLU A 183 -12.08 -5.49 -19.90
C GLU A 183 -12.25 -6.17 -18.52
N HIS A 184 -12.72 -5.47 -17.50
CA HIS A 184 -13.01 -6.07 -16.19
C HIS A 184 -14.24 -6.99 -16.22
N ALA A 185 -15.14 -6.78 -17.18
CA ALA A 185 -16.30 -7.65 -17.34
C ALA A 185 -15.90 -9.10 -17.66
N ALA A 186 -14.76 -9.32 -18.31
CA ALA A 186 -14.21 -10.64 -18.60
C ALA A 186 -13.98 -11.48 -17.33
N LEU A 187 -13.62 -10.86 -16.20
CA LEU A 187 -13.41 -11.56 -14.94
C LEU A 187 -14.71 -11.99 -14.24
N ASN A 188 -15.87 -11.43 -14.63
CA ASN A 188 -17.11 -11.71 -13.93
C ASN A 188 -17.47 -13.20 -13.98
N GLY A 189 -17.65 -13.80 -12.81
CA GLY A 189 -17.99 -15.21 -12.68
C GLY A 189 -16.80 -16.16 -12.66
N VAL A 190 -15.55 -15.70 -12.88
CA VAL A 190 -14.37 -16.56 -12.70
C VAL A 190 -14.39 -17.13 -11.29
N THR A 191 -14.32 -18.45 -11.18
CA THR A 191 -14.51 -19.19 -9.94
C THR A 191 -13.36 -20.17 -9.75
N LEU A 192 -12.59 -19.99 -8.69
CA LEU A 192 -11.39 -20.80 -8.39
C LEU A 192 -11.26 -20.99 -6.86
N PRO A 193 -10.56 -22.04 -6.38
CA PRO A 193 -10.24 -22.16 -4.97
C PRO A 193 -9.36 -21.00 -4.50
N MET A 194 -9.42 -20.68 -3.22
CA MET A 194 -8.63 -19.58 -2.64
C MET A 194 -7.13 -19.79 -2.81
N SER A 195 -6.68 -21.04 -2.78
CA SER A 195 -5.28 -21.42 -2.95
C SER A 195 -4.76 -21.29 -4.39
N ASP A 196 -5.62 -20.99 -5.37
CA ASP A 196 -5.18 -20.85 -6.76
C ASP A 196 -4.33 -19.58 -6.94
N PRO A 197 -3.12 -19.69 -7.55
CA PRO A 197 -2.23 -18.55 -7.81
C PRO A 197 -2.85 -17.43 -8.67
N PHE A 198 -3.96 -17.70 -9.35
CA PHE A 198 -4.74 -16.67 -10.05
C PHE A 198 -5.01 -15.45 -9.17
N TRP A 199 -5.34 -15.69 -7.89
CA TRP A 199 -5.68 -14.62 -6.97
C TRP A 199 -4.49 -13.75 -6.53
N GLU A 200 -3.26 -14.19 -6.75
CA GLU A 200 -2.07 -13.36 -6.50
C GLU A 200 -2.04 -12.13 -7.41
N THR A 201 -2.52 -12.30 -8.66
CA THR A 201 -2.43 -11.30 -9.73
C THR A 201 -3.74 -10.58 -10.00
N TYR A 202 -4.87 -11.31 -9.98
CA TYR A 202 -6.15 -10.80 -10.49
C TYR A 202 -7.19 -10.52 -9.39
N TYR A 203 -6.80 -10.60 -8.14
CA TYR A 203 -7.67 -10.21 -7.02
C TYR A 203 -7.89 -8.69 -7.04
N PRO A 204 -9.15 -8.19 -6.92
CA PRO A 204 -9.41 -6.75 -7.01
C PRO A 204 -8.82 -5.96 -5.80
N PRO A 205 -8.59 -4.63 -5.98
CA PRO A 205 -8.96 -3.79 -7.12
C PRO A 205 -7.98 -3.86 -8.28
N ASN A 206 -8.47 -4.00 -9.50
CA ASN A 206 -7.66 -4.13 -10.72
C ASN A 206 -7.51 -2.81 -11.49
N GLY A 207 -7.63 -1.69 -10.81
CA GLY A 207 -7.48 -0.35 -11.40
C GLY A 207 -7.96 0.75 -10.49
N TRP A 208 -7.61 1.99 -10.80
CA TRP A 208 -8.14 3.16 -10.11
C TRP A 208 -9.67 3.19 -10.20
N ASN A 209 -10.35 3.48 -9.09
CA ASN A 209 -11.81 3.49 -8.99
C ASN A 209 -12.48 2.14 -9.36
N CYS A 210 -11.76 1.03 -9.24
CA CYS A 210 -12.33 -0.30 -9.43
C CYS A 210 -13.32 -0.61 -8.31
N ARG A 211 -14.52 -1.10 -8.69
CA ARG A 211 -15.59 -1.49 -7.77
C ARG A 211 -15.90 -2.99 -7.83
N CYS A 212 -14.99 -3.77 -8.40
CA CYS A 212 -15.11 -5.22 -8.42
C CYS A 212 -14.84 -5.81 -7.03
N THR A 213 -15.38 -6.99 -6.79
CA THR A 213 -15.23 -7.71 -5.52
C THR A 213 -15.07 -9.20 -5.77
N VAL A 214 -14.74 -9.94 -4.72
CA VAL A 214 -14.73 -11.40 -4.70
C VAL A 214 -15.66 -11.88 -3.59
N VAL A 215 -16.37 -12.97 -3.83
CA VAL A 215 -17.28 -13.60 -2.87
C VAL A 215 -17.00 -15.09 -2.76
N GLN A 216 -17.22 -15.65 -1.58
CA GLN A 216 -17.22 -17.10 -1.39
C GLN A 216 -18.47 -17.73 -1.98
N VAL A 217 -18.32 -18.83 -2.70
CA VAL A 217 -19.41 -19.58 -3.32
C VAL A 217 -19.28 -21.08 -3.03
N ARG A 218 -20.42 -21.78 -2.95
CA ARG A 218 -20.44 -23.23 -2.73
C ARG A 218 -19.92 -23.96 -3.96
N LYS A 219 -18.96 -24.87 -3.79
CA LYS A 219 -18.39 -25.71 -4.86
C LYS A 219 -19.43 -26.51 -5.62
N THR A 220 -20.46 -27.00 -4.92
CA THR A 220 -21.54 -27.80 -5.52
C THR A 220 -22.44 -27.00 -6.45
N LYS A 221 -22.52 -25.68 -6.29
CA LYS A 221 -23.38 -24.81 -7.09
C LYS A 221 -22.62 -24.03 -8.17
N TYR A 222 -21.37 -23.75 -7.92
CA TYR A 222 -20.52 -22.93 -8.79
C TYR A 222 -19.27 -23.74 -9.14
N PRO A 223 -19.26 -24.40 -10.32
CA PRO A 223 -18.10 -25.14 -10.79
C PRO A 223 -16.91 -24.22 -10.99
N GLN A 224 -15.72 -24.78 -10.87
CA GLN A 224 -14.49 -24.04 -11.12
C GLN A 224 -14.38 -23.70 -12.61
N THR A 225 -13.93 -22.50 -12.88
CA THR A 225 -13.53 -22.07 -14.23
C THR A 225 -12.26 -22.83 -14.62
N PRO A 226 -12.18 -23.39 -15.83
CA PRO A 226 -10.92 -23.98 -16.30
C PRO A 226 -9.77 -22.98 -16.17
N ARG A 227 -8.61 -23.45 -15.70
CA ARG A 227 -7.50 -22.57 -15.36
C ARG A 227 -7.03 -21.71 -16.53
N ASP A 228 -6.89 -22.32 -17.72
CA ASP A 228 -6.43 -21.59 -18.90
C ASP A 228 -7.44 -20.50 -19.32
N GLU A 229 -8.74 -20.77 -19.18
CA GLU A 229 -9.79 -19.79 -19.40
C GLU A 229 -9.72 -18.66 -18.37
N ALA A 230 -9.54 -18.98 -17.09
CA ALA A 230 -9.43 -17.98 -16.03
C ALA A 230 -8.21 -17.06 -16.28
N MET A 231 -7.06 -17.64 -16.64
CA MET A 231 -5.84 -16.88 -16.94
C MET A 231 -6.02 -15.99 -18.17
N ALA A 232 -6.64 -16.48 -19.24
CA ALA A 232 -6.92 -15.67 -20.44
C ALA A 232 -7.83 -14.47 -20.12
N ARG A 233 -8.89 -14.68 -19.33
CA ARG A 233 -9.77 -13.61 -18.86
C ARG A 233 -9.04 -12.61 -17.93
N GLY A 234 -8.12 -13.10 -17.12
CA GLY A 234 -7.29 -12.26 -16.26
C GLY A 234 -6.37 -11.33 -17.07
N GLU A 235 -5.70 -11.87 -18.09
CA GLU A 235 -4.85 -11.07 -18.99
C GLU A 235 -5.67 -10.06 -19.79
N GLU A 236 -6.86 -10.43 -20.27
CA GLU A 236 -7.79 -9.51 -20.92
C GLU A 236 -8.17 -8.36 -19.98
N ALA A 237 -8.49 -8.67 -18.73
CA ALA A 237 -8.90 -7.67 -17.75
C ALA A 237 -7.80 -6.65 -17.41
N LEU A 238 -6.54 -7.06 -17.48
CA LEU A 238 -5.38 -6.20 -17.19
C LEU A 238 -4.62 -5.76 -18.43
N GLN A 239 -5.18 -5.90 -19.64
CA GLN A 239 -4.51 -5.50 -20.88
C GLN A 239 -4.18 -4.00 -20.92
N SER A 240 -4.99 -3.15 -20.28
CA SER A 240 -4.74 -1.71 -20.18
C SER A 240 -3.70 -1.35 -19.10
N ASP A 241 -3.38 -2.26 -18.18
CA ASP A 241 -2.33 -2.10 -17.17
C ASP A 241 -0.95 -2.42 -17.76
N THR A 242 -0.53 -1.66 -18.74
CA THR A 242 0.75 -1.86 -19.45
C THR A 242 1.98 -1.77 -18.55
N LYS A 243 1.82 -1.24 -17.34
CA LYS A 243 2.89 -1.08 -16.34
C LYS A 243 2.86 -2.17 -15.27
N GLY A 244 1.79 -2.97 -15.19
CA GLY A 244 1.65 -4.02 -14.19
C GLY A 244 1.43 -3.52 -12.77
N ILE A 245 0.83 -2.33 -12.60
CA ILE A 245 0.59 -1.71 -11.29
C ILE A 245 -0.45 -2.50 -10.50
N PHE A 246 -1.50 -2.97 -11.19
CA PHE A 246 -2.67 -3.57 -10.56
C PHE A 246 -2.63 -5.10 -10.48
N ARG A 247 -1.49 -5.72 -10.77
CA ARG A 247 -1.20 -7.14 -10.56
C ARG A 247 -0.84 -7.39 -9.10
N PHE A 248 -1.83 -7.30 -8.23
CA PHE A 248 -1.65 -7.13 -6.80
C PHE A 248 -2.83 -7.70 -6.03
N ASN A 249 -2.56 -8.40 -4.92
CA ASN A 249 -3.58 -8.85 -3.97
C ASN A 249 -3.36 -8.16 -2.63
N PRO A 250 -4.25 -7.22 -2.24
CA PRO A 250 -4.07 -6.44 -1.01
C PRO A 250 -4.13 -7.30 0.26
N GLY A 251 -4.91 -8.38 0.25
CA GLY A 251 -5.02 -9.29 1.38
C GLY A 251 -3.80 -10.17 1.55
N LEU A 252 -3.29 -10.73 0.46
CA LEU A 252 -2.10 -11.57 0.47
C LEU A 252 -0.85 -10.75 0.81
N GLN A 253 -0.71 -9.58 0.18
CA GLN A 253 0.43 -8.70 0.41
C GLN A 253 0.29 -7.84 1.67
N GLN A 254 -0.93 -7.75 2.24
CA GLN A 254 -1.25 -6.95 3.41
C GLN A 254 -0.85 -5.47 3.24
N LYS A 255 -1.15 -4.92 2.07
CA LYS A 255 -0.85 -3.55 1.66
C LYS A 255 -2.09 -2.90 1.05
N ALA A 256 -2.28 -1.62 1.33
CA ALA A 256 -3.36 -0.84 0.73
C ALA A 256 -3.01 -0.39 -0.70
N VAL A 257 -1.72 -0.19 -0.97
CA VAL A 257 -1.21 0.23 -2.29
C VAL A 257 -0.01 -0.66 -2.67
N PRO A 258 0.10 -1.09 -3.93
CA PRO A 258 1.24 -1.87 -4.38
C PRO A 258 2.54 -1.04 -4.33
N ASP A 259 3.68 -1.70 -4.07
CA ASP A 259 4.98 -1.03 -4.06
C ASP A 259 5.36 -0.48 -5.43
N TYR A 260 4.99 -1.18 -6.50
CA TYR A 260 5.13 -0.70 -7.85
C TYR A 260 3.90 0.13 -8.23
N ASN A 261 4.01 1.44 -8.15
CA ASN A 261 2.93 2.41 -8.28
C ASN A 261 3.38 3.63 -9.11
N PRO A 262 2.51 4.59 -9.44
CA PRO A 262 2.85 5.74 -10.29
C PRO A 262 4.07 6.54 -9.82
N TYR A 263 4.33 6.57 -8.51
CA TYR A 263 5.43 7.36 -7.93
C TYR A 263 6.76 6.61 -7.93
N THR A 264 6.74 5.28 -8.02
CA THR A 264 7.95 4.45 -8.08
C THR A 264 8.40 4.12 -9.50
N ILE A 265 7.48 4.03 -10.47
CA ILE A 265 7.75 3.61 -11.86
C ILE A 265 8.89 4.38 -12.51
N LYS A 266 8.89 5.72 -12.40
CA LYS A 266 9.87 6.58 -13.07
C LYS A 266 11.27 6.50 -12.45
N ARG A 267 11.37 6.17 -11.16
CA ARG A 267 12.60 6.28 -10.38
C ARG A 267 13.17 4.94 -9.95
N CYS A 268 12.31 3.94 -9.87
CA CYS A 268 12.65 2.59 -9.45
C CYS A 268 12.43 1.57 -10.58
N ARG A 269 12.48 2.00 -11.85
CA ARG A 269 12.23 1.14 -13.01
C ARG A 269 13.12 -0.09 -13.06
N ASP A 270 14.32 -0.02 -12.52
CA ASP A 270 15.29 -1.11 -12.46
C ASP A 270 15.27 -1.84 -11.10
N CYS A 271 14.43 -1.40 -10.16
CA CYS A 271 14.24 -2.03 -8.88
C CYS A 271 13.18 -3.14 -9.01
N ASP A 272 13.58 -4.39 -8.82
CA ASP A 272 12.67 -5.55 -8.93
C ASP A 272 11.58 -5.56 -7.86
N ILE A 273 11.84 -4.95 -6.70
CA ILE A 273 10.84 -4.74 -5.64
C ILE A 273 9.71 -3.83 -6.16
N ALA A 274 10.07 -2.68 -6.72
CA ALA A 274 9.10 -1.72 -7.24
C ALA A 274 8.28 -2.31 -8.39
N LYS A 275 8.86 -3.20 -9.19
CA LYS A 275 8.19 -3.89 -10.29
C LYS A 275 7.33 -5.07 -9.85
N GLY A 276 7.34 -5.41 -8.56
CA GLY A 276 6.62 -6.57 -8.05
C GLY A 276 7.13 -7.93 -8.55
N LYS A 277 8.32 -7.97 -9.15
CA LYS A 277 8.89 -9.20 -9.72
C LYS A 277 9.52 -10.11 -8.67
N VAL A 278 9.86 -9.55 -7.52
CA VAL A 278 10.52 -10.25 -6.42
C VAL A 278 9.57 -10.28 -5.23
N ASN A 279 9.43 -11.46 -4.61
CA ASN A 279 8.74 -11.54 -3.34
C ASN A 279 9.49 -10.68 -2.31
N LEU A 280 8.85 -9.61 -1.87
CA LEU A 280 9.45 -8.61 -0.99
C LEU A 280 10.00 -9.19 0.33
N ALA A 281 9.52 -10.37 0.73
CA ALA A 281 10.04 -11.08 1.90
C ALA A 281 11.52 -11.49 1.77
N PHE A 282 12.05 -11.52 0.55
CA PHE A 282 13.39 -12.06 0.28
C PHE A 282 14.40 -11.05 -0.25
N VAL A 283 14.07 -9.77 -0.27
CA VAL A 283 14.99 -8.75 -0.80
C VAL A 283 15.85 -8.16 0.32
N PRO A 284 17.17 -8.22 0.22
CA PRO A 284 18.09 -7.59 1.15
C PRO A 284 17.91 -6.08 1.20
N GLU A 285 18.14 -5.46 2.36
CA GLU A 285 17.99 -4.01 2.53
C GLU A 285 18.90 -3.19 1.64
N ASN A 286 20.09 -3.70 1.32
CA ASN A 286 21.05 -3.03 0.46
C ASN A 286 20.57 -2.87 -1.00
N GLU A 287 19.54 -3.62 -1.40
CA GLU A 287 18.92 -3.50 -2.72
C GLU A 287 17.78 -2.45 -2.76
N LEU A 288 17.37 -1.95 -1.59
CA LEU A 288 16.39 -0.88 -1.51
C LEU A 288 17.02 0.47 -1.87
N CYS A 289 16.30 1.30 -2.60
CA CYS A 289 16.78 2.65 -2.85
C CYS A 289 16.79 3.49 -1.55
N GLN A 290 17.66 4.50 -1.51
CA GLN A 290 17.84 5.33 -0.31
C GLN A 290 16.54 5.99 0.18
N ALA A 291 15.68 6.46 -0.74
CA ALA A 291 14.39 7.04 -0.36
C ALA A 291 13.48 6.03 0.32
N CYS A 292 13.38 4.80 -0.21
CA CYS A 292 12.59 3.73 0.41
C CYS A 292 13.11 3.38 1.80
N LYS A 293 14.43 3.31 1.96
CA LYS A 293 15.07 3.05 3.26
C LYS A 293 14.72 4.15 4.27
N LEU A 294 14.91 5.41 3.87
CA LEU A 294 14.67 6.55 4.75
C LEU A 294 13.19 6.67 5.15
N VAL A 295 12.25 6.51 4.22
CA VAL A 295 10.81 6.54 4.54
C VAL A 295 10.44 5.43 5.52
N ARG A 296 10.99 4.23 5.35
CA ARG A 296 10.74 3.10 6.26
C ARG A 296 11.37 3.33 7.63
N GLU A 297 12.53 3.96 7.68
CA GLU A 297 13.19 4.34 8.94
C GLU A 297 12.37 5.42 9.67
N CYS A 298 11.91 6.45 9.00
CA CYS A 298 11.01 7.46 9.58
C CYS A 298 9.74 6.82 10.15
N TRP A 299 9.13 5.85 9.47
CA TRP A 299 8.00 5.12 10.00
C TRP A 299 8.34 4.34 11.28
N ARG A 300 9.48 3.66 11.31
CA ARG A 300 9.95 2.94 12.51
C ARG A 300 10.11 3.89 13.70
N ASN A 301 10.75 5.04 13.47
CA ASN A 301 10.97 6.04 14.50
C ASN A 301 9.66 6.64 15.02
N LYS A 302 8.70 6.92 14.14
CA LYS A 302 7.35 7.37 14.51
C LYS A 302 6.61 6.36 15.38
N LYS A 303 6.81 5.06 15.13
CA LYS A 303 6.19 3.97 15.94
C LYS A 303 6.88 3.75 17.28
N ASN A 304 8.16 4.05 17.39
CA ASN A 304 8.90 3.95 18.66
C ASN A 304 8.44 4.98 19.71
N ASP A 305 7.69 6.01 19.33
CA ASP A 305 6.97 6.90 20.25
C ASP A 305 5.85 6.20 21.04
N THR A 306 5.44 5.02 20.65
CA THR A 306 4.49 4.19 21.39
C THR A 306 5.28 3.12 22.15
N LYS A 307 5.48 3.23 23.45
CA LYS A 307 5.96 2.26 24.49
C LYS A 307 6.51 0.87 24.06
N GLU A 308 6.57 0.54 22.77
CA GLU A 308 7.13 -0.68 22.22
C GLU A 308 8.62 -0.44 21.95
N THR A 309 9.47 -1.09 22.72
CA THR A 309 10.93 -1.06 22.53
C THR A 309 11.38 -2.31 21.80
N PHE A 310 12.38 -2.18 20.94
CA PHE A 310 12.97 -3.31 20.25
C PHE A 310 14.37 -3.59 20.77
N ILE A 311 14.64 -4.85 21.07
CA ILE A 311 15.97 -5.34 21.42
C ILE A 311 16.61 -5.87 20.15
N THR A 312 17.77 -5.34 19.76
CA THR A 312 18.55 -5.86 18.64
C THR A 312 19.28 -7.12 19.04
N CYS A 313 19.06 -8.21 18.31
CA CYS A 313 19.80 -9.45 18.48
C CYS A 313 21.08 -9.42 17.63
N PRO A 314 22.20 -9.98 18.09
CA PRO A 314 23.42 -10.09 17.32
C PRO A 314 23.21 -10.88 16.03
N THR A 315 23.65 -10.33 14.89
CA THR A 315 23.63 -10.97 13.57
C THR A 315 24.89 -10.59 12.81
N ASP A 316 25.35 -11.47 11.91
CA ASP A 316 26.60 -11.26 11.15
C ASP A 316 26.40 -10.38 9.91
N LYS A 317 25.23 -10.42 9.27
CA LYS A 317 24.97 -9.73 7.99
C LYS A 317 23.77 -8.82 8.01
N GLY A 318 22.62 -9.32 8.44
CA GLY A 318 21.37 -8.58 8.50
C GLY A 318 21.12 -7.99 9.87
N LYS A 319 19.85 -7.74 10.19
CA LYS A 319 19.45 -7.18 11.46
C LYS A 319 18.21 -7.89 11.98
N LEU A 320 18.24 -8.33 13.21
CA LEU A 320 17.08 -8.87 13.90
C LEU A 320 16.78 -8.01 15.12
N ARG A 321 15.54 -7.52 15.18
CA ARG A 321 15.05 -6.81 16.36
C ARG A 321 13.80 -7.50 16.89
N VAL A 322 13.70 -7.59 18.20
CA VAL A 322 12.59 -8.25 18.88
C VAL A 322 11.84 -7.22 19.71
N SER A 323 10.55 -7.10 19.48
CA SER A 323 9.67 -6.27 20.28
C SER A 323 9.68 -6.72 21.75
N SER A 324 9.72 -5.74 22.67
CA SER A 324 9.50 -6.01 24.09
C SER A 324 8.14 -6.64 24.39
N LEU A 325 7.19 -6.47 23.47
CA LEU A 325 5.83 -6.99 23.57
C LEU A 325 5.63 -8.29 22.76
N HIS A 326 6.68 -8.84 22.14
CA HIS A 326 6.60 -10.12 21.42
C HIS A 326 6.27 -11.27 22.37
N GLY A 327 5.32 -12.13 21.98
CA GLY A 327 4.80 -13.22 22.80
C GLY A 327 5.88 -14.17 23.33
N LYS A 328 5.78 -14.55 24.61
CA LYS A 328 6.82 -15.35 25.28
C LYS A 328 6.94 -16.78 24.75
N ASN A 329 5.83 -17.37 24.32
CA ASN A 329 5.75 -18.80 24.00
C ASN A 329 6.46 -19.17 22.68
N GLU A 330 6.46 -18.29 21.70
CA GLU A 330 7.05 -18.50 20.38
C GLU A 330 8.35 -17.70 20.15
N LYS A 331 8.72 -16.88 21.13
CA LYS A 331 9.86 -15.96 21.03
C LYS A 331 11.17 -16.65 20.66
N ARG A 332 11.42 -17.85 21.23
CA ARG A 332 12.66 -18.58 21.00
C ARG A 332 12.76 -19.12 19.57
N GLU A 333 11.67 -19.65 19.04
CA GLU A 333 11.62 -20.21 17.69
C GLU A 333 11.68 -19.09 16.66
N ASN A 334 10.89 -18.03 16.84
CA ASN A 334 10.87 -16.86 15.96
C ASN A 334 12.22 -16.14 15.92
N VAL A 335 12.92 -16.02 17.08
CA VAL A 335 14.29 -15.47 17.13
C VAL A 335 15.26 -16.36 16.38
N SER A 336 15.15 -17.68 16.49
CA SER A 336 16.02 -18.63 15.79
C SER A 336 15.85 -18.51 14.27
N VAL A 337 14.62 -18.51 13.79
CA VAL A 337 14.29 -18.35 12.35
C VAL A 337 14.73 -16.95 11.85
N GLY A 338 14.42 -15.91 12.60
CA GLY A 338 14.82 -14.53 12.24
C GLY A 338 16.34 -14.37 12.18
N SER A 339 17.08 -14.95 13.13
CA SER A 339 18.54 -14.95 13.14
C SER A 339 19.11 -15.70 11.94
N PHE A 340 18.55 -16.86 11.61
CA PHE A 340 18.96 -17.61 10.42
C PHE A 340 18.76 -16.79 9.13
N LEU A 341 17.60 -16.19 8.96
CA LEU A 341 17.29 -15.37 7.78
C LEU A 341 18.17 -14.13 7.70
N ALA A 342 18.39 -13.44 8.81
CA ALA A 342 19.27 -12.29 8.86
C ALA A 342 20.73 -12.66 8.50
N ASN A 343 21.26 -13.73 9.07
CA ASN A 343 22.63 -14.16 8.82
C ASN A 343 22.85 -14.73 7.43
N LYS A 344 21.93 -15.56 6.92
CA LYS A 344 22.06 -16.22 5.62
C LYS A 344 21.79 -15.28 4.47
N HIS A 345 20.75 -14.45 4.59
CA HIS A 345 20.23 -13.63 3.50
C HIS A 345 20.44 -12.12 3.69
N GLY A 346 20.95 -11.68 4.84
CA GLY A 346 21.15 -10.26 5.12
C GLY A 346 19.86 -9.48 5.38
N TYR A 347 18.77 -10.15 5.77
CA TYR A 347 17.49 -9.49 5.99
C TYR A 347 17.47 -8.62 7.24
N GLU A 348 16.69 -7.55 7.21
CA GLU A 348 16.26 -6.84 8.40
C GLU A 348 14.87 -7.33 8.82
N ILE A 349 14.78 -7.90 10.01
CA ILE A 349 13.56 -8.53 10.53
C ILE A 349 13.19 -7.90 11.87
N ASP A 350 11.93 -7.50 12.00
CA ASP A 350 11.32 -7.13 13.26
C ASP A 350 10.34 -8.22 13.69
N LEU A 351 10.60 -8.83 14.83
CA LEU A 351 9.61 -9.65 15.52
C LEU A 351 8.71 -8.72 16.32
N ILE A 352 7.49 -8.54 15.85
CA ILE A 352 6.51 -7.60 16.39
C ILE A 352 5.69 -8.22 17.54
N ALA A 353 4.99 -7.37 18.29
CA ALA A 353 4.00 -7.83 19.27
C ALA A 353 2.90 -8.64 18.59
N ASN A 354 2.60 -9.81 19.15
CA ASN A 354 1.45 -10.58 18.74
C ASN A 354 0.23 -10.09 19.53
N PRO A 355 -0.84 -9.57 18.89
CA PRO A 355 -2.08 -9.25 19.60
C PRO A 355 -2.69 -10.54 20.14
N ALA A 356 -3.04 -10.56 21.41
CA ALA A 356 -3.30 -11.70 22.27
C ALA A 356 -4.32 -12.75 21.81
N ASP A 357 -5.05 -12.55 20.71
CA ASP A 357 -6.22 -13.37 20.37
C ASP A 357 -6.32 -13.88 18.93
N LYS A 358 -5.31 -13.68 18.04
CA LYS A 358 -5.45 -14.12 16.63
C LYS A 358 -4.12 -14.55 16.03
N LYS A 359 -4.16 -15.60 15.19
CA LYS A 359 -3.06 -16.01 14.31
C LYS A 359 -2.67 -14.83 13.40
N SER A 360 -1.64 -14.12 13.76
CA SER A 360 -1.03 -13.06 12.98
C SER A 360 0.43 -13.43 12.76
N PRO A 361 1.05 -13.05 11.65
CA PRO A 361 2.49 -13.28 11.50
C PRO A 361 3.25 -12.61 12.63
N ASP A 362 4.12 -13.39 13.27
CA ASP A 362 4.92 -12.98 14.43
C ASP A 362 6.12 -12.12 14.05
N SER A 363 6.35 -11.91 12.75
CA SER A 363 7.54 -11.21 12.26
C SER A 363 7.25 -10.33 11.05
N TYR A 364 8.06 -9.31 10.93
CA TYR A 364 8.11 -8.40 9.80
C TYR A 364 9.50 -8.42 9.18
N ASN A 365 9.59 -8.72 7.89
CA ASN A 365 10.83 -8.54 7.15
C ASN A 365 10.89 -7.10 6.63
N LEU A 366 11.73 -6.28 7.25
CA LEU A 366 11.88 -4.86 6.93
C LEU A 366 12.59 -4.62 5.60
N SER A 367 13.36 -5.59 5.13
CA SER A 367 14.00 -5.53 3.81
C SER A 367 12.98 -5.61 2.68
N SER A 368 11.83 -6.22 2.96
CA SER A 368 10.76 -6.44 1.99
C SER A 368 9.52 -5.54 2.20
N GLY A 369 9.38 -4.97 3.33
CA GLY A 369 8.28 -4.08 3.63
C GLY A 369 7.33 -4.58 4.67
#